data_b9b5497eb6388fceb57dcdb1e97f7092
#
_entry.id   b9b5497eb6388fceb57dcdb1e97f7092
#
_cell.length_a   1.000
_cell.length_b   1.000
_cell.length_c   1.000
_cell.angle_alpha   90.00
_cell.angle_beta   90.00
_cell.angle_gamma   90.00
#
_symmetry.space_group_name_H-M   'P 1'
#
loop_
_entity.id
_entity.type
_entity.pdbx_description
1 polymer ?
#
loop_
_entity_poly.entity_id
_entity_poly.type
_entity_poly.pdbx_seq_one_letter_code
_entity_poly.pdbx_strand_id
1 'polypeptide(L)'
;IVEIVPQTSVSAHVRESGEIPKTLYVANLAVFNVDGRMVGELNHTETLGLVWIRGWAHRRTIQVSDPVNETMESVTLQLRESTSRTKVNIGNDGLPRFEIQIETIVDVAEHFGVDKGLDRTWYLNSIQKRANTRIENEIKAAVKKAQSLNVDILQFSEELRRQNPQKWKSIHTNWHDVFPMVE
;
A
#
# COMPACT_ATOMS: atom_id res chain seq x y z
N ILE A 1 1.50 15.16 -5.01
CA ILE A 1 1.81 16.53 -4.56
C ILE A 1 3.31 16.62 -4.34
N VAL A 2 3.93 17.64 -4.92
CA VAL A 2 5.35 17.94 -4.71
C VAL A 2 5.44 19.16 -3.81
N GLU A 3 6.06 18.97 -2.64
CA GLU A 3 6.25 20.02 -1.67
C GLU A 3 7.74 20.36 -1.55
N ILE A 4 8.07 21.65 -1.49
CA ILE A 4 9.43 22.11 -1.21
C ILE A 4 9.54 22.35 0.29
N VAL A 5 10.25 21.47 0.97
CA VAL A 5 10.43 21.55 2.41
C VAL A 5 11.89 21.87 2.77
N PRO A 6 12.16 22.63 3.82
CA PRO A 6 13.49 22.77 4.35
C PRO A 6 13.96 21.41 4.91
N GLN A 7 15.11 20.96 4.51
CA GLN A 7 15.68 19.73 5.05
C GLN A 7 16.21 19.99 6.46
N THR A 8 15.46 19.53 7.46
CA THR A 8 15.84 19.67 8.88
C THR A 8 16.55 18.44 9.45
N SER A 9 16.59 17.32 8.71
CA SER A 9 17.30 16.13 9.15
C SER A 9 18.80 16.31 8.93
N VAL A 10 19.52 16.10 9.99
CA VAL A 10 20.98 16.18 10.09
C VAL A 10 21.63 15.05 9.30
N SER A 11 21.72 15.17 8.00
CA SER A 11 22.88 14.61 7.32
C SER A 11 23.99 15.66 7.40
N ALA A 12 25.13 15.29 7.95
CA ALA A 12 26.22 16.14 8.43
C ALA A 12 26.99 16.91 7.33
N HIS A 13 26.30 17.60 6.45
CA HIS A 13 26.90 18.56 5.54
C HIS A 13 26.18 19.90 5.70
N VAL A 14 26.38 20.51 6.87
CA VAL A 14 26.17 21.95 7.03
C VAL A 14 27.22 22.59 6.13
N ARG A 15 26.79 23.14 5.01
CA ARG A 15 27.63 24.03 4.23
C ARG A 15 27.92 25.26 5.09
N GLU A 16 29.12 25.78 5.04
CA GLU A 16 29.59 26.94 5.76
C GLU A 16 28.73 28.22 5.64
N SER A 17 27.76 28.21 4.70
CA SER A 17 26.83 29.32 4.45
C SER A 17 25.62 29.41 5.41
N GLY A 18 25.40 28.42 6.26
CA GLY A 18 24.24 28.43 7.17
C GLY A 18 22.85 28.30 6.49
N GLU A 19 22.80 28.16 5.18
CA GLU A 19 21.54 27.97 4.45
C GLU A 19 21.07 26.52 4.53
N ILE A 20 19.82 26.33 4.96
CA ILE A 20 19.17 25.02 4.95
C ILE A 20 18.89 24.64 3.49
N PRO A 21 19.46 23.56 2.97
CA PRO A 21 19.21 23.16 1.59
C PRO A 21 17.74 22.82 1.42
N LYS A 22 17.10 23.38 0.40
CA LYS A 22 15.73 23.03 -0.02
C LYS A 22 15.80 21.81 -0.92
N THR A 23 14.93 20.84 -0.71
CA THR A 23 14.80 19.67 -1.55
C THR A 23 13.35 19.49 -1.98
N LEU A 24 13.17 18.82 -3.13
CA LEU A 24 11.84 18.39 -3.56
C LEU A 24 11.51 17.09 -2.83
N TYR A 25 10.36 17.08 -2.18
CA TYR A 25 9.82 15.92 -1.49
C TYR A 25 8.47 15.54 -2.08
N VAL A 26 8.32 14.29 -2.51
CA VAL A 26 7.04 13.74 -2.97
C VAL A 26 6.36 13.07 -1.78
N ALA A 27 5.38 13.76 -1.19
CA ALA A 27 4.74 13.30 0.02
C ALA A 27 3.54 12.38 -0.25
N ASN A 28 2.61 12.85 -1.08
CA ASN A 28 1.29 12.25 -1.25
C ASN A 28 0.95 12.09 -2.74
N LEU A 29 -0.04 11.25 -3.02
CA LEU A 29 -0.58 11.04 -4.36
C LEU A 29 -1.91 11.78 -4.50
N ALA A 30 -2.01 12.73 -5.44
CA ALA A 30 -3.25 13.44 -5.72
C ALA A 30 -4.27 12.52 -6.42
N VAL A 31 -5.52 12.58 -5.98
CA VAL A 31 -6.63 11.81 -6.54
C VAL A 31 -7.54 12.76 -7.30
N PHE A 32 -7.82 12.43 -8.56
CA PHE A 32 -8.71 13.18 -9.44
C PHE A 32 -9.94 12.35 -9.78
N ASN A 33 -11.09 12.99 -9.84
CA ASN A 33 -12.32 12.36 -10.35
C ASN A 33 -12.33 12.32 -11.89
N VAL A 34 -13.40 11.78 -12.47
CA VAL A 34 -13.58 11.66 -13.92
C VAL A 34 -13.65 13.01 -14.64
N ASP A 35 -14.00 14.08 -13.94
CA ASP A 35 -14.05 15.46 -14.47
C ASP A 35 -12.69 16.16 -14.42
N GLY A 36 -11.64 15.47 -13.97
CA GLY A 36 -10.30 16.04 -13.82
C GLY A 36 -10.14 16.97 -12.61
N ARG A 37 -11.07 16.95 -11.65
CA ARG A 37 -10.98 17.73 -10.42
C ARG A 37 -10.28 16.93 -9.35
N MET A 38 -9.32 17.54 -8.66
CA MET A 38 -8.71 16.96 -7.48
C MET A 38 -9.75 16.85 -6.36
N VAL A 39 -9.98 15.64 -5.86
CA VAL A 39 -10.97 15.36 -4.81
C VAL A 39 -10.33 14.94 -3.49
N GLY A 40 -9.04 14.73 -3.48
CA GLY A 40 -8.28 14.36 -2.28
C GLY A 40 -6.88 13.90 -2.60
N GLU A 41 -6.26 13.31 -1.60
CA GLU A 41 -4.91 12.78 -1.70
C GLU A 41 -4.77 11.47 -0.90
N LEU A 42 -3.84 10.63 -1.30
CA LEU A 42 -3.40 9.47 -0.55
C LEU A 42 -2.14 9.82 0.21
N ASN A 43 -2.12 9.53 1.50
CA ASN A 43 -0.90 9.59 2.28
C ASN A 43 0.05 8.42 1.93
N HIS A 44 1.20 8.34 2.58
CA HIS A 44 2.20 7.30 2.31
C HIS A 44 1.62 5.88 2.46
N THR A 45 0.93 5.57 3.55
CA THR A 45 0.35 4.25 3.81
C THR A 45 -0.71 3.87 2.78
N GLU A 46 -1.60 4.80 2.45
CA GLU A 46 -2.65 4.62 1.45
C GLU A 46 -2.06 4.45 0.04
N THR A 47 -1.01 5.21 -0.29
CA THR A 47 -0.27 5.06 -1.55
C THR A 47 0.36 3.67 -1.66
N LEU A 48 0.96 3.16 -0.58
CA LEU A 48 1.54 1.82 -0.56
C LEU A 48 0.47 0.74 -0.77
N GLY A 49 -0.70 0.89 -0.15
CA GLY A 49 -1.82 -0.02 -0.35
C GLY A 49 -2.30 -0.04 -1.81
N LEU A 50 -2.41 1.12 -2.46
CA LEU A 50 -2.71 1.21 -3.88
C LEU A 50 -1.65 0.50 -4.74
N VAL A 51 -0.37 0.69 -4.42
CA VAL A 51 0.76 0.06 -5.12
C VAL A 51 0.69 -1.48 -5.02
N TRP A 52 0.30 -2.03 -3.86
CA TRP A 52 0.07 -3.47 -3.69
C TRP A 52 -1.07 -3.97 -4.56
N ILE A 53 -2.24 -3.35 -4.48
CA ILE A 53 -3.45 -3.76 -5.23
C ILE A 53 -3.19 -3.73 -6.73
N ARG A 54 -2.48 -2.70 -7.22
CA ARG A 54 -2.16 -2.51 -8.64
C ARG A 54 -1.02 -3.40 -9.15
N GLY A 55 -0.38 -4.19 -8.29
CA GLY A 55 0.77 -5.01 -8.66
C GLY A 55 2.01 -4.19 -9.04
N TRP A 56 2.11 -2.95 -8.56
CA TRP A 56 3.25 -2.05 -8.85
C TRP A 56 4.34 -2.09 -7.78
N ALA A 57 4.23 -3.00 -6.83
CA ALA A 57 5.20 -3.16 -5.76
C ALA A 57 6.49 -3.83 -6.29
N HIS A 58 7.44 -3.02 -6.75
CA HIS A 58 8.73 -3.48 -7.23
C HIS A 58 9.87 -2.88 -6.41
N ARG A 59 10.91 -3.67 -6.11
CA ARG A 59 12.18 -3.24 -5.51
C ARG A 59 12.04 -2.29 -4.32
N ARG A 60 11.12 -2.58 -3.42
CA ARG A 60 10.91 -1.80 -2.20
C ARG A 60 11.37 -2.54 -0.96
N THR A 61 11.56 -1.80 0.12
CA THR A 61 11.81 -2.37 1.44
C THR A 61 10.54 -2.35 2.30
N ILE A 62 10.41 -3.37 3.15
CA ILE A 62 9.37 -3.48 4.17
C ILE A 62 10.09 -3.57 5.50
N GLN A 63 9.86 -2.61 6.39
CA GLN A 63 10.40 -2.67 7.75
C GLN A 63 9.34 -3.24 8.69
N VAL A 64 9.74 -4.17 9.52
CA VAL A 64 8.92 -4.74 10.59
C VAL A 64 9.69 -4.71 11.90
N SER A 65 8.99 -4.65 13.03
CA SER A 65 9.65 -4.75 14.33
C SER A 65 10.29 -6.13 14.51
N ASP A 66 11.43 -6.18 15.17
CA ASP A 66 12.09 -7.44 15.51
C ASP A 66 11.21 -8.27 16.45
N PRO A 67 11.04 -9.59 16.22
CA PRO A 67 10.23 -10.44 17.10
C PRO A 67 10.76 -10.62 18.54
N VAL A 68 12.05 -10.37 18.75
CA VAL A 68 12.71 -10.53 20.06
C VAL A 68 12.82 -9.20 20.79
N ASN A 69 13.10 -8.12 20.05
CA ASN A 69 13.31 -6.79 20.61
C ASN A 69 12.45 -5.73 19.89
N GLU A 70 11.14 -5.79 20.12
CA GLU A 70 10.13 -5.01 19.40
C GLU A 70 10.30 -3.49 19.51
N THR A 71 10.94 -3.02 20.57
CA THR A 71 11.00 -1.58 20.89
C THR A 71 12.24 -0.88 20.34
N MET A 72 13.30 -1.60 20.07
CA MET A 72 14.60 -1.02 19.71
C MET A 72 15.15 -1.46 18.37
N GLU A 73 14.63 -2.56 17.81
CA GLU A 73 15.20 -3.17 16.63
C GLU A 73 14.16 -3.36 15.52
N SER A 74 14.60 -3.24 14.29
CA SER A 74 13.78 -3.50 13.12
C SER A 74 14.48 -4.46 12.17
N VAL A 75 13.67 -5.23 11.46
CA VAL A 75 14.11 -6.08 10.36
C VAL A 75 13.69 -5.42 9.05
N THR A 76 14.64 -5.23 8.16
CA THR A 76 14.41 -4.71 6.81
C THR A 76 14.33 -5.87 5.83
N LEU A 77 13.18 -5.99 5.18
CA LEU A 77 12.92 -6.97 4.13
C LEU A 77 13.01 -6.29 2.78
N GLN A 78 13.81 -6.84 1.87
CA GLN A 78 13.91 -6.39 0.49
C GLN A 78 12.95 -7.19 -0.37
N LEU A 79 12.00 -6.53 -1.00
CA LEU A 79 11.08 -7.17 -1.94
C LEU A 79 11.82 -7.58 -3.22
N ARG A 80 11.77 -8.87 -3.55
CA ARG A 80 12.27 -9.43 -4.82
C ARG A 80 11.18 -9.52 -5.86
N GLU A 81 10.08 -10.16 -5.48
CA GLU A 81 8.96 -10.40 -6.38
C GLU A 81 7.65 -10.11 -5.66
N SER A 82 6.68 -9.61 -6.41
CA SER A 82 5.32 -9.42 -5.93
C SER A 82 4.34 -9.67 -7.06
N THR A 83 3.28 -10.41 -6.75
CA THR A 83 2.13 -10.57 -7.64
C THR A 83 0.87 -10.16 -6.90
N SER A 84 -0.05 -9.53 -7.63
CA SER A 84 -1.37 -9.15 -7.15
C SER A 84 -2.44 -9.76 -8.03
N ARG A 85 -3.44 -10.35 -7.42
CA ARG A 85 -4.63 -10.88 -8.10
C ARG A 85 -5.86 -10.44 -7.35
N THR A 86 -6.83 -9.92 -8.08
CA THR A 86 -8.14 -9.56 -7.52
C THR A 86 -9.19 -10.52 -8.10
N LYS A 87 -9.90 -11.22 -7.24
CA LYS A 87 -11.01 -12.09 -7.60
C LYS A 87 -12.32 -11.41 -7.21
N VAL A 88 -13.32 -11.48 -8.09
CA VAL A 88 -14.62 -10.88 -7.86
C VAL A 88 -15.66 -11.97 -7.64
N ASN A 89 -16.33 -11.90 -6.51
CA ASN A 89 -17.49 -12.72 -6.19
C ASN A 89 -18.72 -11.82 -6.03
N ILE A 90 -19.92 -12.38 -6.24
CA ILE A 90 -21.17 -11.67 -5.99
C ILE A 90 -21.79 -12.23 -4.72
N GLY A 91 -22.00 -11.38 -3.74
CA GLY A 91 -22.66 -11.75 -2.48
C GLY A 91 -24.14 -12.09 -2.64
N ASN A 92 -24.72 -12.70 -1.63
CA ASN A 92 -26.15 -13.01 -1.60
C ASN A 92 -27.05 -11.74 -1.65
N ASP A 93 -26.50 -10.61 -1.24
CA ASP A 93 -27.09 -9.28 -1.33
C ASP A 93 -27.01 -8.66 -2.73
N GLY A 94 -26.34 -9.37 -3.65
CA GLY A 94 -26.09 -8.92 -5.01
C GLY A 94 -24.96 -7.92 -5.16
N LEU A 95 -24.23 -7.55 -4.08
CA LEU A 95 -23.09 -6.64 -4.15
C LEU A 95 -21.81 -7.39 -4.55
N PRO A 96 -20.92 -6.73 -5.31
CA PRO A 96 -19.60 -7.28 -5.60
C PRO A 96 -18.73 -7.32 -4.34
N ARG A 97 -18.00 -8.43 -4.17
CA ARG A 97 -16.97 -8.62 -3.14
C ARG A 97 -15.64 -8.89 -3.82
N PHE A 98 -14.61 -8.20 -3.38
CA PHE A 98 -13.28 -8.25 -3.99
C PHE A 98 -12.30 -8.93 -3.04
N GLU A 99 -11.81 -10.08 -3.43
CA GLU A 99 -10.76 -10.81 -2.72
C GLU A 99 -9.41 -10.45 -3.35
N ILE A 100 -8.58 -9.72 -2.61
CA ILE A 100 -7.25 -9.30 -3.06
C ILE A 100 -6.22 -10.26 -2.48
N GLN A 101 -5.54 -10.99 -3.36
CA GLN A 101 -4.47 -11.91 -3.01
C GLN A 101 -3.13 -11.32 -3.42
N ILE A 102 -2.24 -11.13 -2.44
CA ILE A 102 -0.87 -10.66 -2.66
C ILE A 102 0.10 -11.79 -2.29
N GLU A 103 0.96 -12.15 -3.24
CA GLU A 103 2.05 -13.09 -3.01
C GLU A 103 3.38 -12.35 -3.16
N THR A 104 4.28 -12.50 -2.20
CA THR A 104 5.57 -11.81 -2.19
C THR A 104 6.71 -12.74 -1.88
N ILE A 105 7.87 -12.51 -2.52
CA ILE A 105 9.16 -13.10 -2.16
C ILE A 105 10.03 -11.96 -1.65
N VAL A 106 10.54 -12.13 -0.44
CA VAL A 106 11.38 -11.13 0.23
C VAL A 106 12.68 -11.76 0.72
N ASP A 107 13.75 -10.98 0.72
CA ASP A 107 15.00 -11.31 1.42
C ASP A 107 15.11 -10.47 2.69
N VAL A 108 15.74 -11.00 3.72
CA VAL A 108 16.16 -10.22 4.87
C VAL A 108 17.41 -9.44 4.47
N ALA A 109 17.26 -8.11 4.28
CA ALA A 109 18.35 -7.25 3.83
C ALA A 109 19.21 -6.75 4.99
N GLU A 110 18.55 -6.35 6.10
CA GLU A 110 19.22 -5.84 7.29
C GLU A 110 18.52 -6.36 8.54
N HIS A 111 19.31 -6.77 9.49
CA HIS A 111 18.88 -7.21 10.80
C HIS A 111 19.77 -6.53 11.84
N PHE A 112 19.19 -5.59 12.58
CA PHE A 112 19.88 -4.92 13.70
C PHE A 112 19.63 -5.73 14.96
N GLY A 113 20.58 -6.60 15.32
CA GLY A 113 20.51 -7.41 16.53
C GLY A 113 21.56 -8.51 16.52
N VAL A 114 21.81 -9.07 17.68
CA VAL A 114 22.72 -10.20 17.82
C VAL A 114 22.11 -11.40 17.10
N ASP A 115 22.91 -12.09 16.32
CA ASP A 115 22.69 -13.28 15.47
C ASP A 115 21.81 -14.40 16.09
N LYS A 116 20.58 -14.10 16.53
CA LYS A 116 19.81 -15.00 17.40
C LYS A 116 18.57 -15.61 16.78
N GLY A 117 18.34 -15.48 15.51
CA GLY A 117 17.03 -15.92 15.05
C GLY A 117 16.85 -16.32 13.60
N LEU A 118 17.70 -15.88 12.65
CA LEU A 118 17.49 -16.15 11.22
C LEU A 118 17.55 -17.65 10.85
N ASP A 119 18.16 -18.48 11.70
CA ASP A 119 18.18 -19.92 11.58
C ASP A 119 16.95 -20.61 12.20
N ARG A 120 16.07 -19.86 12.89
CA ARG A 120 14.93 -20.40 13.62
C ARG A 120 13.62 -20.17 12.87
N THR A 121 12.93 -21.24 12.57
CA THR A 121 11.64 -21.22 11.87
C THR A 121 10.62 -20.30 12.54
N TRP A 122 10.54 -20.28 13.89
CA TRP A 122 9.60 -19.43 14.60
C TRP A 122 9.86 -17.93 14.38
N TYR A 123 11.14 -17.55 14.27
CA TYR A 123 11.55 -16.16 14.05
C TYR A 123 11.15 -15.69 12.66
N LEU A 124 11.46 -16.50 11.63
CA LEU A 124 11.06 -16.23 10.24
C LEU A 124 9.53 -16.17 10.10
N ASN A 125 8.80 -17.10 10.74
CA ASN A 125 7.34 -17.08 10.74
C ASN A 125 6.77 -15.80 11.42
N SER A 126 7.42 -15.33 12.49
CA SER A 126 7.02 -14.09 13.16
C SER A 126 7.25 -12.87 12.28
N ILE A 127 8.38 -12.78 11.60
CA ILE A 127 8.68 -11.72 10.62
C ILE A 127 7.64 -11.75 9.49
N GLN A 128 7.37 -12.92 8.91
CA GLN A 128 6.38 -13.11 7.86
C GLN A 128 4.99 -12.61 8.29
N LYS A 129 4.54 -13.02 9.50
CA LYS A 129 3.26 -12.57 10.03
C LYS A 129 3.18 -11.05 10.17
N ARG A 130 4.25 -10.41 10.66
CA ARG A 130 4.32 -8.95 10.80
C ARG A 130 4.30 -8.25 9.44
N ALA A 131 5.03 -8.77 8.47
CA ALA A 131 5.03 -8.26 7.11
C ALA A 131 3.64 -8.37 6.47
N ASN A 132 2.99 -9.52 6.59
CA ASN A 132 1.63 -9.74 6.10
C ASN A 132 0.64 -8.75 6.72
N THR A 133 0.67 -8.60 8.05
CA THR A 133 -0.19 -7.64 8.77
C THR A 133 0.03 -6.21 8.30
N ARG A 134 1.29 -5.82 8.06
CA ARG A 134 1.62 -4.49 7.55
C ARG A 134 1.05 -4.26 6.15
N ILE A 135 1.28 -5.19 5.22
CA ILE A 135 0.75 -5.12 3.85
C ILE A 135 -0.78 -5.08 3.86
N GLU A 136 -1.42 -5.92 4.68
CA GLU A 136 -2.87 -5.95 4.83
C GLU A 136 -3.43 -4.60 5.33
N ASN A 137 -2.78 -3.97 6.31
CA ASN A 137 -3.18 -2.67 6.83
C ASN A 137 -3.02 -1.56 5.78
N GLU A 138 -1.93 -1.58 4.99
CA GLU A 138 -1.71 -0.66 3.88
C GLU A 138 -2.83 -0.79 2.82
N ILE A 139 -3.19 -2.03 2.45
CA ILE A 139 -4.28 -2.32 1.50
C ILE A 139 -5.63 -1.81 2.05
N LYS A 140 -5.96 -2.15 3.29
CA LYS A 140 -7.21 -1.68 3.94
C LYS A 140 -7.31 -0.16 3.99
N ALA A 141 -6.20 0.52 4.28
CA ALA A 141 -6.15 1.97 4.28
C ALA A 141 -6.45 2.56 2.89
N ALA A 142 -5.85 2.00 1.83
CA ALA A 142 -6.09 2.43 0.46
C ALA A 142 -7.55 2.21 0.02
N VAL A 143 -8.12 1.04 0.32
CA VAL A 143 -9.53 0.74 0.01
C VAL A 143 -10.45 1.72 0.72
N LYS A 144 -10.29 1.88 2.04
CA LYS A 144 -11.09 2.81 2.83
C LYS A 144 -10.99 4.25 2.33
N LYS A 145 -9.81 4.68 1.93
CA LYS A 145 -9.60 6.03 1.39
C LYS A 145 -10.26 6.20 0.04
N ALA A 146 -10.09 5.27 -0.89
CA ALA A 146 -10.75 5.29 -2.20
C ALA A 146 -12.27 5.37 -2.07
N GLN A 147 -12.85 4.54 -1.20
CA GLN A 147 -14.28 4.55 -0.88
C GLN A 147 -14.74 5.87 -0.26
N SER A 148 -13.97 6.44 0.67
CA SER A 148 -14.30 7.72 1.30
C SER A 148 -14.29 8.91 0.32
N LEU A 149 -13.45 8.84 -0.70
CA LEU A 149 -13.39 9.82 -1.80
C LEU A 149 -14.41 9.50 -2.91
N ASN A 150 -15.01 8.31 -2.85
CA ASN A 150 -15.89 7.76 -3.87
C ASN A 150 -15.28 7.82 -5.28
N VAL A 151 -14.00 7.43 -5.39
CA VAL A 151 -13.27 7.35 -6.65
C VAL A 151 -12.55 6.00 -6.76
N ASP A 152 -12.92 5.24 -7.76
CA ASP A 152 -12.38 3.88 -7.98
C ASP A 152 -10.96 3.89 -8.59
N ILE A 153 -10.00 4.41 -7.83
CA ILE A 153 -8.57 4.37 -8.18
C ILE A 153 -7.99 2.95 -8.13
N LEU A 154 -8.71 2.03 -7.49
CA LEU A 154 -8.32 0.62 -7.34
C LEU A 154 -8.62 -0.19 -8.60
N GLN A 155 -9.47 0.36 -9.50
CA GLN A 155 -9.97 -0.29 -10.71
C GLN A 155 -10.84 -1.54 -10.43
N PHE A 156 -11.60 -1.52 -9.36
CA PHE A 156 -12.55 -2.59 -9.06
C PHE A 156 -13.66 -2.71 -10.10
N SER A 157 -14.09 -1.59 -10.68
CA SER A 157 -15.01 -1.57 -11.82
C SER A 157 -14.48 -2.35 -13.01
N GLU A 158 -13.20 -2.20 -13.33
CA GLU A 158 -12.56 -2.91 -14.44
C GLU A 158 -12.42 -4.40 -14.14
N GLU A 159 -12.05 -4.78 -12.91
CA GLU A 159 -12.01 -6.18 -12.49
C GLU A 159 -13.40 -6.82 -12.54
N LEU A 160 -14.43 -6.13 -12.08
CA LEU A 160 -15.81 -6.60 -12.19
C LEU A 160 -16.24 -6.74 -13.65
N ARG A 161 -15.94 -5.76 -14.49
CA ARG A 161 -16.25 -5.80 -15.94
C ARG A 161 -15.62 -7.00 -16.61
N ARG A 162 -14.37 -7.29 -16.28
CA ARG A 162 -13.58 -8.39 -16.84
C ARG A 162 -14.07 -9.77 -16.39
N GLN A 163 -14.36 -9.92 -15.08
CA GLN A 163 -14.69 -11.23 -14.49
C GLN A 163 -16.19 -11.53 -14.48
N ASN A 164 -17.05 -10.50 -14.40
CA ASN A 164 -18.51 -10.67 -14.42
C ASN A 164 -19.19 -9.58 -15.27
N PRO A 165 -19.07 -9.66 -16.61
CA PRO A 165 -19.60 -8.63 -17.49
C PRO A 165 -21.13 -8.48 -17.44
N GLN A 166 -21.87 -9.53 -17.06
CA GLN A 166 -23.33 -9.45 -16.91
C GLN A 166 -23.69 -8.59 -15.68
N LYS A 167 -23.03 -8.83 -14.56
CA LYS A 167 -23.23 -8.02 -13.37
C LYS A 167 -22.82 -6.58 -13.61
N TRP A 168 -21.67 -6.36 -14.25
CA TRP A 168 -21.23 -5.02 -14.63
C TRP A 168 -22.28 -4.27 -15.44
N LYS A 169 -22.86 -4.90 -16.48
CA LYS A 169 -23.94 -4.30 -17.29
C LYS A 169 -25.15 -3.88 -16.46
N SER A 170 -25.43 -4.54 -15.35
CA SER A 170 -26.58 -4.22 -14.49
C SER A 170 -26.33 -3.07 -13.51
N ILE A 171 -25.07 -2.74 -13.18
CA ILE A 171 -24.72 -1.74 -12.15
C ILE A 171 -23.79 -0.64 -12.61
N HIS A 172 -23.27 -0.68 -13.85
CA HIS A 172 -22.26 0.28 -14.30
C HIS A 172 -22.76 1.75 -14.26
N THR A 173 -24.04 1.98 -14.52
CA THR A 173 -24.64 3.32 -14.44
C THR A 173 -24.70 3.87 -13.01
N ASN A 174 -24.80 2.97 -12.02
CA ASN A 174 -24.89 3.30 -10.60
C ASN A 174 -23.61 2.91 -9.84
N TRP A 175 -22.49 2.70 -10.55
CA TRP A 175 -21.23 2.28 -9.92
C TRP A 175 -20.77 3.24 -8.82
N HIS A 176 -20.99 4.54 -9.01
CA HIS A 176 -20.69 5.55 -8.02
C HIS A 176 -21.41 5.32 -6.67
N ASP A 177 -22.65 4.81 -6.70
CA ASP A 177 -23.42 4.52 -5.49
C ASP A 177 -23.05 3.16 -4.89
N VAL A 178 -22.60 2.22 -5.74
CA VAL A 178 -22.22 0.85 -5.34
C VAL A 178 -20.80 0.80 -4.77
N PHE A 179 -19.85 1.52 -5.37
CA PHE A 179 -18.43 1.44 -5.01
C PHE A 179 -18.13 1.68 -3.52
N PRO A 180 -18.76 2.63 -2.80
CA PRO A 180 -18.54 2.78 -1.37
C PRO A 180 -19.00 1.61 -0.51
N MET A 181 -19.86 0.73 -1.05
CA MET A 181 -20.47 -0.39 -0.33
C MET A 181 -19.84 -1.75 -0.63
N VAL A 182 -18.90 -1.82 -1.58
CA VAL A 182 -18.22 -3.09 -1.92
C VAL A 182 -17.30 -3.54 -0.79
N GLU A 183 -17.20 -4.87 -0.60
CA GLU A 183 -16.34 -5.51 0.39
C GLU A 183 -15.09 -6.14 -0.26
#